data_9cd72c96d156001ade7b991b625bd0dd
#
_entry.id   9cd72c96d156001ade7b991b625bd0dd
#
_cell.length_a   1.000
_cell.length_b   1.000
_cell.length_c   1.000
_cell.angle_alpha   90.00
_cell.angle_beta   90.00
_cell.angle_gamma   90.00
#
_symmetry.space_group_name_H-M   'P 1'
#
loop_
_entity.id
_entity.type
_entity.pdbx_description
1 polymer ?
#
loop_
_entity_poly.entity_id
_entity_poly.type
_entity_poly.pdbx_seq_one_letter_code
_entity_poly.pdbx_strand_id
1 'polypeptide(L)'
;MGRIRRSRAEVILNILNEALKGVNKTRLMYKCNLNFARFNRYLQDLLDAGLIERVEDQASNPGIPLYRTTEKGKELLTVLRKADEFISI
;
A
#
# COMPACT_ATOMS: atom_id res chain seq x y z
N MET A 1 23.71 -2.73 15.67
CA MET A 1 23.10 -3.02 14.88
C MET A 1 22.63 -2.13 14.00
N GLY A 2 22.72 -2.08 13.08
CA GLY A 2 22.40 -1.16 12.21
C GLY A 2 20.98 -1.02 12.01
N ARG A 3 20.56 -0.12 11.31
CA ARG A 3 19.35 0.12 11.07
C ARG A 3 18.94 -0.63 9.98
N ILE A 4 17.88 -1.13 9.98
CA ILE A 4 17.34 -1.88 8.94
C ILE A 4 16.61 -1.02 7.99
N ARG A 5 17.01 -1.03 6.71
CA ARG A 5 16.32 -0.30 5.77
C ARG A 5 15.24 -1.15 5.27
N ARG A 6 14.05 -0.65 5.09
CA ARG A 6 12.96 -1.38 4.48
C ARG A 6 13.22 -1.54 3.00
N SER A 7 13.07 -2.75 2.49
CA SER A 7 13.22 -3.00 1.08
C SER A 7 12.01 -2.47 0.34
N ARG A 8 12.15 -2.33 -0.97
CA ARG A 8 11.04 -1.91 -1.81
C ARG A 8 9.87 -2.87 -1.67
N ALA A 9 10.15 -4.17 -1.63
CA ALA A 9 9.10 -5.17 -1.48
C ALA A 9 8.36 -5.02 -0.16
N GLU A 10 9.07 -4.73 0.92
CA GLU A 10 8.44 -4.53 2.22
C GLU A 10 7.54 -3.30 2.23
N VAL A 11 7.97 -2.22 1.59
CA VAL A 11 7.15 -1.02 1.51
C VAL A 11 5.87 -1.31 0.73
N ILE A 12 5.99 -1.99 -0.40
CA ILE A 12 4.84 -2.33 -1.24
C ILE A 12 3.88 -3.23 -0.47
N LEU A 13 4.42 -4.25 0.21
CA LEU A 13 3.60 -5.14 1.02
C LEU A 13 2.82 -4.36 2.06
N ASN A 14 3.49 -3.44 2.72
CA ASN A 14 2.88 -2.63 3.76
C ASN A 14 1.73 -1.77 3.21
N ILE A 15 1.98 -1.10 2.08
CA ILE A 15 0.95 -0.26 1.47
C ILE A 15 -0.26 -1.09 1.04
N LEU A 16 -0.01 -2.22 0.38
CA LEU A 16 -1.10 -3.08 -0.09
C LEU A 16 -1.91 -3.63 1.08
N ASN A 17 -1.23 -3.99 2.16
CA ASN A 17 -1.89 -4.52 3.33
C ASN A 17 -2.76 -3.47 4.02
N GLU A 18 -2.26 -2.26 4.15
CA GLU A 18 -2.99 -1.20 4.83
C GLU A 18 -4.16 -0.67 3.99
N ALA A 19 -4.11 -0.86 2.67
CA ALA A 19 -5.15 -0.38 1.79
C ALA A 19 -6.21 -1.43 1.45
N LEU A 20 -6.17 -2.59 2.10
CA LEU A 20 -7.08 -3.69 1.76
C LEU A 20 -8.55 -3.31 1.79
N LYS A 21 -8.97 -2.55 2.77
CA LYS A 21 -10.37 -2.19 2.92
C LYS A 21 -10.72 -0.80 2.42
N GLY A 22 -9.73 -0.11 1.89
CA GLY A 22 -9.93 1.26 1.44
C GLY A 22 -9.58 2.25 2.54
N VAL A 23 -8.78 3.24 2.20
CA VAL A 23 -8.31 4.23 3.16
C VAL A 23 -7.95 5.50 2.41
N ASN A 24 -8.14 6.67 3.03
CA ASN A 24 -7.77 7.91 2.37
C ASN A 24 -6.25 8.04 2.33
N LYS A 25 -5.78 8.91 1.46
CA LYS A 25 -4.37 9.04 1.16
C LYS A 25 -3.52 9.42 2.38
N THR A 26 -3.97 10.40 3.13
CA THR A 26 -3.22 10.89 4.28
C THR A 26 -3.05 9.80 5.33
N ARG A 27 -4.13 9.08 5.58
CA ARG A 27 -4.11 8.03 6.57
C ARG A 27 -3.21 6.89 6.14
N LEU A 28 -3.26 6.55 4.85
CA LEU A 28 -2.42 5.48 4.32
C LEU A 28 -0.94 5.84 4.46
N MET A 29 -0.59 7.08 4.17
CA MET A 29 0.78 7.56 4.29
C MET A 29 1.28 7.42 5.74
N TYR A 30 0.46 7.83 6.70
CA TYR A 30 0.83 7.72 8.10
C TYR A 30 0.99 6.27 8.53
N LYS A 31 0.08 5.42 8.10
CA LYS A 31 0.14 4.01 8.49
C LYS A 31 1.38 3.32 7.94
N CYS A 32 1.85 3.77 6.79
CA CYS A 32 3.04 3.18 6.18
C CYS A 32 4.34 3.85 6.62
N ASN A 33 4.23 4.92 7.40
CA ASN A 33 5.38 5.63 7.94
C ASN A 33 6.36 6.06 6.85
N LEU A 34 5.82 6.68 5.81
CA LEU A 34 6.62 7.19 4.71
C LEU A 34 6.47 8.70 4.64
N ASN A 35 7.50 9.37 4.12
CA ASN A 35 7.37 10.79 3.89
C ASN A 35 6.54 11.00 2.62
N PHE A 36 6.09 12.22 2.43
CA PHE A 36 5.18 12.57 1.37
C PHE A 36 5.71 12.21 -0.03
N ALA A 37 6.95 12.57 -0.31
CA ALA A 37 7.51 12.34 -1.64
C ALA A 37 7.64 10.86 -1.97
N ARG A 38 8.16 10.08 -1.02
CA ARG A 38 8.31 8.63 -1.23
C ARG A 38 6.97 7.96 -1.34
N PHE A 39 6.03 8.34 -0.48
CA PHE A 39 4.71 7.74 -0.49
C PHE A 39 4.03 7.98 -1.83
N ASN A 40 4.07 9.23 -2.33
CA ASN A 40 3.43 9.54 -3.59
C ASN A 40 4.02 8.77 -4.75
N ARG A 41 5.32 8.55 -4.74
CA ARG A 41 5.96 7.79 -5.79
C ARG A 41 5.50 6.34 -5.79
N TYR A 42 5.47 5.73 -4.61
CA TYR A 42 5.00 4.35 -4.50
C TYR A 42 3.53 4.24 -4.88
N LEU A 43 2.73 5.17 -4.37
CA LEU A 43 1.30 5.12 -4.65
C LEU A 43 1.03 5.24 -6.15
N GLN A 44 1.73 6.16 -6.82
CA GLN A 44 1.53 6.34 -8.24
C GLN A 44 1.94 5.07 -9.01
N ASP A 45 3.06 4.46 -8.63
CA ASP A 45 3.50 3.22 -9.26
C ASP A 45 2.46 2.11 -9.09
N LEU A 46 1.88 2.01 -7.91
CA LEU A 46 0.89 0.97 -7.63
C LEU A 46 -0.42 1.22 -8.37
N LEU A 47 -0.80 2.49 -8.50
CA LEU A 47 -1.98 2.83 -9.31
C LEU A 47 -1.75 2.49 -10.77
N ASP A 48 -0.58 2.86 -11.29
CA ASP A 48 -0.25 2.62 -12.69
C ASP A 48 -0.20 1.12 -13.01
N ALA A 49 0.24 0.34 -12.05
CA ALA A 49 0.32 -1.10 -12.23
C ALA A 49 -1.01 -1.82 -11.98
N GLY A 50 -2.03 -1.10 -11.56
CA GLY A 50 -3.33 -1.71 -11.29
C GLY A 50 -3.39 -2.50 -10.01
N LEU A 51 -2.48 -2.22 -9.08
CA LEU A 51 -2.44 -2.93 -7.80
C LEU A 51 -3.26 -2.24 -6.72
N ILE A 52 -3.48 -0.94 -6.89
CA ILE A 52 -4.35 -0.15 -6.03
C ILE A 52 -5.28 0.63 -6.95
N GLU A 53 -6.50 0.84 -6.52
CA GLU A 53 -7.45 1.64 -7.26
C GLU A 53 -7.98 2.77 -6.38
N ARG A 54 -8.40 3.83 -7.03
CA ARG A 54 -8.98 4.97 -6.35
C ARG A 54 -10.48 4.83 -6.44
N VAL A 55 -11.16 4.85 -5.32
CA VAL A 55 -12.62 4.72 -5.29
C VAL A 55 -13.21 5.86 -4.50
N GLU A 56 -14.45 6.19 -4.78
CA GLU A 56 -15.13 7.24 -4.07
C GLU A 56 -16.07 6.65 -3.05
N ASP A 57 -16.00 7.13 -1.83
CA ASP A 57 -16.90 6.71 -0.78
C ASP A 57 -17.91 7.83 -0.61
N GLN A 58 -18.98 7.77 -1.36
CA GLN A 58 -19.97 8.84 -1.36
C GLN A 58 -20.78 8.87 -0.08
N ALA A 59 -20.82 7.79 0.63
CA ALA A 59 -21.62 7.74 1.84
C ALA A 59 -20.96 8.43 3.01
N SER A 60 -19.65 8.21 3.17
CA SER A 60 -18.94 8.76 4.31
C SER A 60 -18.34 10.12 4.07
N ASN A 61 -17.60 10.26 3.01
CA ASN A 61 -16.88 11.49 2.72
C ASN A 61 -16.94 11.80 1.24
N PRO A 62 -18.05 12.38 0.78
CA PRO A 62 -18.19 12.72 -0.63
C PRO A 62 -17.05 13.62 -1.08
N GLY A 63 -16.45 13.30 -2.19
CA GLY A 63 -15.37 14.09 -2.73
C GLY A 63 -13.99 13.72 -2.22
N ILE A 64 -13.89 12.86 -1.23
CA ILE A 64 -12.60 12.42 -0.73
C ILE A 64 -12.39 10.98 -1.18
N PRO A 65 -11.42 10.72 -2.06
CA PRO A 65 -11.24 9.38 -2.58
C PRO A 65 -10.60 8.47 -1.55
N LEU A 66 -10.90 7.19 -1.67
CA LEU A 66 -10.23 6.16 -0.91
C LEU A 66 -9.34 5.40 -1.88
N TYR A 67 -8.29 4.81 -1.36
CA TYR A 67 -7.38 3.97 -2.14
C TYR A 67 -7.51 2.56 -1.60
N ARG A 68 -7.77 1.62 -2.50
CA ARG A 68 -8.05 0.25 -2.11
C ARG A 68 -7.27 -0.73 -2.95
N THR A 69 -6.74 -1.76 -2.32
CA THR A 69 -5.99 -2.80 -3.00
C THR A 69 -6.93 -3.59 -3.91
N THR A 70 -6.53 -3.75 -5.18
CA THR A 70 -7.32 -4.47 -6.16
C THR A 70 -7.12 -5.97 -6.00
N GLU A 71 -7.86 -6.77 -6.78
CA GLU A 71 -7.67 -8.22 -6.77
C GLU A 71 -6.24 -8.56 -7.19
N LYS A 72 -5.72 -7.86 -8.20
CA LYS A 72 -4.35 -8.04 -8.63
C LYS A 72 -3.39 -7.70 -7.49
N GLY A 73 -3.68 -6.64 -6.76
CA GLY A 73 -2.87 -6.24 -5.60
C GLY A 73 -2.91 -7.29 -4.50
N LYS A 74 -4.06 -7.93 -4.30
CA LYS A 74 -4.17 -8.98 -3.28
C LYS A 74 -3.34 -10.19 -3.66
N GLU A 75 -3.29 -10.51 -4.95
CA GLU A 75 -2.45 -11.61 -5.42
C GLU A 75 -0.98 -11.33 -5.14
N LEU A 76 -0.54 -10.11 -5.45
CA LEU A 76 0.83 -9.74 -5.18
C LEU A 76 1.11 -9.76 -3.68
N LEU A 77 0.17 -9.28 -2.88
CA LEU A 77 0.31 -9.26 -1.42
C LEU A 77 0.52 -10.68 -0.89
N THR A 78 -0.23 -11.64 -1.42
CA THR A 78 -0.08 -13.03 -1.02
C THR A 78 1.31 -13.56 -1.35
N VAL A 79 1.80 -13.25 -2.54
CA VAL A 79 3.14 -13.68 -2.95
C VAL A 79 4.21 -13.05 -2.07
N LEU A 80 4.07 -11.75 -1.78
CA LEU A 80 5.04 -11.05 -0.96
C LEU A 80 5.06 -11.59 0.47
N ARG A 81 3.90 -11.92 1.00
CA ARG A 81 3.83 -12.49 2.34
C ARG A 81 4.50 -13.85 2.40
N LYS A 82 4.31 -14.66 1.38
CA LYS A 82 4.96 -15.96 1.33
C LYS A 82 6.46 -15.82 1.21
N ALA A 83 6.93 -14.91 0.39
CA ALA A 83 8.35 -14.67 0.24
C ALA A 83 8.95 -14.21 1.56
N ASP A 84 8.24 -13.35 2.29
CA ASP A 84 8.69 -12.85 3.57
C ASP A 84 8.80 -13.99 4.58
N GLU A 85 7.86 -14.91 4.58
CA GLU A 85 7.89 -16.06 5.47
C GLU A 85 9.11 -16.95 5.22
N PHE A 86 9.48 -17.10 3.95
CA PHE A 86 10.63 -17.89 3.62
C PHE A 86 11.94 -17.23 4.02
N ILE A 87 11.98 -15.92 3.96
CA ILE A 87 13.19 -15.18 4.23
C ILE A 87 13.40 -14.83 5.68
N SER A 88 12.35 -14.58 6.41
CA SER A 88 12.50 -14.13 7.77
C SER A 88 12.53 -15.29 8.73
N ILE A 89 13.53 -16.04 8.70
CA ILE A 89 13.65 -17.16 9.57
C ILE A 89 14.35 -16.82 10.87
#